data_232aa22d0a97e1a285bb5e7fe6a04549
#
_entry.id   232aa22d0a97e1a285bb5e7fe6a04549
#
_cell.length_a   1.000
_cell.length_b   1.000
_cell.length_c   1.000
_cell.angle_alpha   90.00
_cell.angle_beta   90.00
_cell.angle_gamma   90.00
#
_symmetry.space_group_name_H-M   'P 1'
#
loop_
_entity.id
_entity.type
_entity.pdbx_description
1 polymer ?
#
loop_
_entity_poly.entity_id
_entity_poly.type
_entity_poly.pdbx_seq_one_letter_code
_entity_poly.pdbx_strand_id
1 'polypeptide(L)'
;MPNPATLSALEMFLSRPIAVRPYRASRRLEASGSGQRGWLDVHTDFTVASGLHYEVTAEGGSGYIRTRVLRSLLNEEQRIIAQGKESTVAISTGNYEFRPEGVNEEGLAVVSLRPLRKDRSLINGRMFLTILNGDLVRVEGRLAKNPSFWLARVNVVRSYQRIEGAIMPVSLETDGRLRLLGSSSLRMTYRYWQIDERPVRQ
;
A
#
# COMPACT_ATOMS: atom_id res chain seq x y z
N MET A 1 -8.53 -29.14 -4.40
CA MET A 1 -7.62 -28.96 -3.23
C MET A 1 -6.75 -27.75 -3.51
N PRO A 2 -6.41 -26.93 -2.50
CA PRO A 2 -5.49 -25.82 -2.72
C PRO A 2 -4.13 -26.33 -3.19
N ASN A 3 -3.47 -25.59 -4.10
CA ASN A 3 -2.16 -25.93 -4.62
C ASN A 3 -1.11 -25.91 -3.48
N PRO A 4 -0.32 -26.99 -3.25
CA PRO A 4 0.67 -27.05 -2.17
C PRO A 4 1.69 -25.91 -2.18
N ALA A 5 2.13 -25.49 -3.38
CA ALA A 5 3.08 -24.37 -3.51
C ALA A 5 2.49 -23.04 -3.02
N THR A 6 1.18 -22.82 -3.27
CA THR A 6 0.48 -21.62 -2.78
C THR A 6 0.31 -21.63 -1.27
N LEU A 7 0.03 -22.80 -0.68
CA LEU A 7 -0.02 -22.96 0.77
C LEU A 7 1.33 -22.64 1.42
N SER A 8 2.41 -23.23 0.93
CA SER A 8 3.76 -22.99 1.43
C SER A 8 4.16 -21.52 1.32
N ALA A 9 3.88 -20.87 0.19
CA ALA A 9 4.16 -19.43 0.02
C ALA A 9 3.37 -18.57 1.03
N LEU A 10 2.11 -18.91 1.29
CA LEU A 10 1.29 -18.22 2.29
C LEU A 10 1.83 -18.42 3.71
N GLU A 11 2.20 -19.62 4.09
CA GLU A 11 2.82 -19.92 5.39
C GLU A 11 4.11 -19.14 5.59
N MET A 12 5.00 -19.13 4.59
CA MET A 12 6.24 -18.33 4.62
C MET A 12 5.95 -16.83 4.76
N PHE A 13 4.92 -16.31 4.09
CA PHE A 13 4.52 -14.92 4.22
C PHE A 13 4.01 -14.62 5.64
N LEU A 14 3.11 -15.44 6.18
CA LEU A 14 2.49 -15.23 7.50
C LEU A 14 3.44 -15.47 8.68
N SER A 15 4.53 -16.22 8.48
CA SER A 15 5.55 -16.44 9.52
C SER A 15 6.45 -15.21 9.76
N ARG A 16 6.41 -14.21 8.88
CA ARG A 16 7.24 -13.01 9.01
C ARG A 16 6.66 -12.04 10.04
N PRO A 17 7.52 -11.36 10.81
CA PRO A 17 7.06 -10.33 11.72
C PRO A 17 6.44 -9.14 10.94
N ILE A 18 5.33 -8.62 11.46
CA ILE A 18 4.74 -7.39 10.97
C ILE A 18 5.56 -6.24 11.56
N ALA A 19 6.58 -5.80 10.84
CA ALA A 19 7.41 -4.69 11.27
C ALA A 19 7.60 -3.69 10.12
N VAL A 20 7.33 -2.43 10.40
CA VAL A 20 7.72 -1.34 9.50
C VAL A 20 9.22 -1.11 9.68
N ARG A 21 9.98 -1.28 8.60
CA ARG A 21 11.44 -1.08 8.63
C ARG A 21 11.78 0.40 8.56
N PRO A 22 12.80 0.89 9.30
CA PRO A 22 13.33 2.23 9.12
C PRO A 22 13.75 2.47 7.66
N TYR A 23 13.38 3.62 7.11
CA TYR A 23 13.73 3.94 5.73
C TYR A 23 13.78 5.45 5.47
N ARG A 24 14.51 5.81 4.41
CA ARG A 24 14.44 7.13 3.77
C ARG A 24 14.11 6.96 2.31
N ALA A 25 13.15 7.75 1.82
CA ALA A 25 12.68 7.66 0.44
C ALA A 25 12.19 9.01 -0.08
N SER A 26 12.33 9.24 -1.39
CA SER A 26 11.49 10.19 -2.08
C SER A 26 10.21 9.52 -2.54
N ARG A 27 9.11 10.25 -2.45
CA ARG A 27 7.82 9.82 -2.99
C ARG A 27 7.29 10.86 -3.95
N ARG A 28 6.73 10.40 -5.05
CA ARG A 28 5.89 11.19 -5.94
C ARG A 28 4.46 10.79 -5.75
N LEU A 29 3.59 11.75 -5.37
CA LEU A 29 2.17 11.55 -5.23
C LEU A 29 1.44 12.39 -6.26
N GLU A 30 0.52 11.79 -6.99
CA GLU A 30 -0.30 12.44 -8.01
C GLU A 30 -1.76 12.03 -7.82
N ALA A 31 -2.68 12.97 -7.92
CA ALA A 31 -4.09 12.65 -7.89
C ALA A 31 -4.88 13.52 -8.86
N SER A 32 -5.99 12.95 -9.34
CA SER A 32 -6.96 13.66 -10.15
C SER A 32 -8.38 13.31 -9.74
N GLY A 33 -9.30 14.25 -9.95
CA GLY A 33 -10.72 14.07 -9.70
C GLY A 33 -11.51 15.35 -9.96
N SER A 34 -12.74 15.22 -10.46
CA SER A 34 -13.62 16.37 -10.77
C SER A 34 -12.95 17.42 -11.65
N GLY A 35 -12.18 16.99 -12.66
CA GLY A 35 -11.48 17.89 -13.59
C GLY A 35 -10.23 18.57 -13.02
N GLN A 36 -9.88 18.31 -11.77
CA GLN A 36 -8.69 18.87 -11.11
C GLN A 36 -7.57 17.84 -11.04
N ARG A 37 -6.33 18.32 -11.03
CA ARG A 37 -5.12 17.49 -10.84
C ARG A 37 -4.16 18.21 -9.91
N GLY A 38 -3.42 17.45 -9.12
CA GLY A 38 -2.37 17.97 -8.26
C GLY A 38 -1.34 16.91 -7.92
N TRP A 39 -0.16 17.36 -7.52
CA TRP A 39 0.94 16.48 -7.18
C TRP A 39 1.81 17.05 -6.08
N LEU A 40 2.51 16.15 -5.39
CA LEU A 40 3.55 16.43 -4.39
C LEU A 40 4.77 15.56 -4.67
N ASP A 41 5.96 16.14 -4.56
CA ASP A 41 7.19 15.41 -4.30
C ASP A 41 7.54 15.59 -2.82
N VAL A 42 7.83 14.49 -2.13
CA VAL A 42 8.14 14.52 -0.73
C VAL A 42 9.35 13.66 -0.39
N HIS A 43 10.14 14.11 0.54
CA HIS A 43 11.09 13.27 1.25
C HIS A 43 10.41 12.70 2.48
N THR A 44 10.60 11.42 2.72
CA THR A 44 10.07 10.73 3.90
C THR A 44 11.21 10.06 4.66
N ASP A 45 11.16 10.20 5.97
CA ASP A 45 12.07 9.57 6.94
C ASP A 45 11.21 8.84 7.98
N PHE A 46 11.42 7.54 8.13
CA PHE A 46 10.80 6.74 9.15
C PHE A 46 11.84 6.07 10.01
N THR A 47 11.74 6.26 11.32
CA THR A 47 12.46 5.48 12.33
C THR A 47 11.49 4.99 13.39
N VAL A 48 11.84 3.90 14.08
CA VAL A 48 11.01 3.38 15.18
C VAL A 48 10.90 4.39 16.33
N ALA A 49 11.96 5.18 16.57
CA ALA A 49 12.01 6.13 17.66
C ALA A 49 11.25 7.43 17.38
N SER A 50 11.33 7.97 16.16
CA SER A 50 10.74 9.28 15.80
C SER A 50 9.42 9.18 15.03
N GLY A 51 9.05 7.96 14.58
CA GLY A 51 7.89 7.77 13.71
C GLY A 51 8.15 8.22 12.27
N LEU A 52 7.09 8.48 11.53
CA LEU A 52 7.15 8.93 10.14
C LEU A 52 7.15 10.45 10.06
N HIS A 53 8.13 11.01 9.38
CA HIS A 53 8.21 12.42 9.02
C HIS A 53 8.23 12.57 7.50
N TYR A 54 7.66 13.66 6.98
CA TYR A 54 7.79 14.00 5.58
C TYR A 54 7.99 15.50 5.38
N GLU A 55 8.72 15.85 4.35
CA GLU A 55 8.95 17.21 3.87
C GLU A 55 8.53 17.30 2.41
N VAL A 56 7.75 18.33 2.06
CA VAL A 56 7.36 18.59 0.67
C VAL A 56 8.49 19.35 -0.02
N THR A 57 9.11 18.74 -1.02
CA THR A 57 10.23 19.31 -1.75
C THR A 57 9.77 20.04 -3.01
N ALA A 58 8.65 19.64 -3.60
CA ALA A 58 8.01 20.31 -4.71
C ALA A 58 6.51 19.98 -4.78
N GLU A 59 5.71 20.86 -5.35
CA GLU A 59 4.29 20.66 -5.52
C GLU A 59 3.73 21.47 -6.69
N GLY A 60 2.58 21.01 -7.22
CA GLY A 60 1.90 21.75 -8.30
C GLY A 60 0.46 21.31 -8.51
N GLY A 61 -0.22 22.06 -9.37
CA GLY A 61 -1.63 21.86 -9.69
C GLY A 61 -2.58 22.36 -8.61
N SER A 62 -3.79 21.77 -8.52
CA SER A 62 -4.88 22.18 -7.65
C SER A 62 -4.50 22.17 -6.17
N GLY A 63 -4.68 23.30 -5.48
CA GLY A 63 -4.49 23.41 -4.03
C GLY A 63 -5.44 22.49 -3.25
N TYR A 64 -6.66 22.29 -3.76
CA TYR A 64 -7.62 21.35 -3.16
C TYR A 64 -7.07 19.92 -3.17
N ILE A 65 -6.61 19.43 -4.33
CA ILE A 65 -6.04 18.08 -4.47
C ILE A 65 -4.82 17.92 -3.58
N ARG A 66 -3.89 18.89 -3.58
CA ARG A 66 -2.68 18.86 -2.74
C ARG A 66 -3.00 18.75 -1.26
N THR A 67 -3.94 19.58 -0.78
CA THR A 67 -4.24 19.68 0.65
C THR A 67 -5.22 18.60 1.12
N ARG A 68 -6.35 18.42 0.41
CA ARG A 68 -7.44 17.56 0.86
C ARG A 68 -7.29 16.10 0.49
N VAL A 69 -6.43 15.80 -0.49
CA VAL A 69 -6.18 14.41 -0.93
C VAL A 69 -4.78 13.97 -0.55
N LEU A 70 -3.76 14.61 -1.13
CA LEU A 70 -2.39 14.10 -1.03
C LEU A 70 -1.78 14.28 0.37
N ARG A 71 -1.87 15.48 0.97
CA ARG A 71 -1.39 15.70 2.35
C ARG A 71 -2.22 14.93 3.38
N SER A 72 -3.54 14.80 3.15
CA SER A 72 -4.39 14.00 4.05
C SER A 72 -3.99 12.53 4.09
N LEU A 73 -3.55 11.97 2.95
CA LEU A 73 -3.04 10.60 2.88
C LEU A 73 -1.76 10.43 3.70
N LEU A 74 -0.79 11.34 3.54
CA LEU A 74 0.47 11.34 4.30
C LEU A 74 0.23 11.54 5.80
N ASN A 75 -0.64 12.47 6.18
CA ASN A 75 -0.98 12.72 7.58
C ASN A 75 -1.69 11.52 8.23
N GLU A 76 -2.53 10.80 7.48
CA GLU A 76 -3.17 9.59 7.98
C GLU A 76 -2.13 8.46 8.22
N GLU A 77 -1.17 8.30 7.32
CA GLU A 77 -0.05 7.35 7.50
C GLU A 77 0.76 7.70 8.75
N GLN A 78 1.13 8.99 8.93
CA GLN A 78 1.81 9.45 10.15
C GLN A 78 0.99 9.15 11.40
N ARG A 79 -0.32 9.40 11.36
CA ARG A 79 -1.22 9.18 12.49
C ARG A 79 -1.31 7.70 12.87
N ILE A 80 -1.41 6.80 11.91
CA ILE A 80 -1.44 5.34 12.15
C ILE A 80 -0.17 4.90 12.84
N ILE A 81 1.00 5.34 12.37
CA ILE A 81 2.30 5.04 12.93
C ILE A 81 2.45 5.64 14.33
N ALA A 82 2.15 6.92 14.49
CA ALA A 82 2.26 7.60 15.79
C ALA A 82 1.36 7.00 16.89
N GLN A 83 0.28 6.32 16.51
CA GLN A 83 -0.63 5.62 17.42
C GLN A 83 -0.26 4.15 17.64
N GLY A 84 0.81 3.63 17.03
CA GLY A 84 1.19 2.21 17.09
C GLY A 84 0.12 1.28 16.51
N LYS A 85 -0.62 1.75 15.50
CA LYS A 85 -1.76 1.02 14.90
C LYS A 85 -1.40 0.30 13.59
N GLU A 86 -0.14 0.14 13.28
CA GLU A 86 0.33 -0.51 12.04
C GLU A 86 -0.22 -1.94 11.92
N SER A 87 -0.31 -2.66 13.05
CA SER A 87 -0.89 -4.00 13.08
C SER A 87 -2.36 -4.04 12.65
N THR A 88 -3.11 -2.93 12.84
CA THR A 88 -4.54 -2.88 12.47
C THR A 88 -4.78 -2.75 10.97
N VAL A 89 -3.77 -2.36 10.20
CA VAL A 89 -3.83 -2.21 8.74
C VAL A 89 -2.97 -3.23 8.00
N ALA A 90 -2.19 -4.03 8.73
CA ALA A 90 -1.30 -5.03 8.17
C ALA A 90 -2.06 -6.20 7.52
N ILE A 91 -1.43 -6.83 6.53
CA ILE A 91 -1.92 -8.08 5.94
C ILE A 91 -1.55 -9.23 6.89
N SER A 92 -2.47 -9.60 7.76
CA SER A 92 -2.28 -10.60 8.80
C SER A 92 -3.58 -11.36 9.11
N THR A 93 -3.48 -12.47 9.81
CA THR A 93 -4.64 -13.26 10.25
C THR A 93 -5.56 -12.51 11.22
N GLY A 94 -5.07 -11.47 11.89
CA GLY A 94 -5.90 -10.56 12.70
C GLY A 94 -6.79 -9.62 11.89
N ASN A 95 -6.51 -9.43 10.62
CA ASN A 95 -7.26 -8.52 9.75
C ASN A 95 -7.95 -9.19 8.58
N TYR A 96 -7.50 -10.40 8.18
CA TYR A 96 -7.95 -11.07 6.98
C TYR A 96 -8.18 -12.58 7.16
N GLU A 97 -9.17 -13.07 6.45
CA GLU A 97 -9.30 -14.48 6.06
C GLU A 97 -8.55 -14.67 4.74
N PHE A 98 -7.69 -15.69 4.67
CA PHE A 98 -6.88 -16.03 3.51
C PHE A 98 -7.41 -17.30 2.85
N ARG A 99 -7.54 -17.28 1.51
CA ARG A 99 -7.90 -18.46 0.73
C ARG A 99 -6.92 -18.63 -0.43
N PRO A 100 -6.06 -19.66 -0.43
CA PRO A 100 -5.22 -20.00 -1.56
C PRO A 100 -6.06 -20.32 -2.82
N GLU A 101 -5.75 -19.68 -3.95
CA GLU A 101 -6.47 -19.88 -5.22
C GLU A 101 -5.66 -20.70 -6.23
N GLY A 102 -4.33 -20.69 -6.16
CA GLY A 102 -3.44 -21.42 -7.08
C GLY A 102 -2.26 -20.56 -7.51
N VAL A 103 -1.70 -20.87 -8.66
CA VAL A 103 -0.56 -20.18 -9.28
C VAL A 103 -1.05 -19.55 -10.58
N ASN A 104 -0.73 -18.27 -10.81
CA ASN A 104 -1.10 -17.56 -12.04
C ASN A 104 -0.07 -17.81 -13.17
N GLU A 105 -0.32 -17.22 -14.35
CA GLU A 105 0.55 -17.32 -15.52
C GLU A 105 1.94 -16.68 -15.31
N GLU A 106 2.06 -15.72 -14.37
CA GLU A 106 3.33 -15.10 -13.98
C GLU A 106 4.16 -15.98 -13.03
N GLY A 107 3.65 -17.18 -12.66
CA GLY A 107 4.30 -18.07 -11.69
C GLY A 107 4.17 -17.61 -10.23
N LEU A 108 3.24 -16.73 -9.93
CA LEU A 108 3.00 -16.23 -8.57
C LEU A 108 1.87 -17.01 -7.88
N ALA A 109 2.05 -17.31 -6.61
CA ALA A 109 1.01 -17.84 -5.76
C ALA A 109 -0.07 -16.77 -5.53
N VAL A 110 -1.32 -17.10 -5.82
CA VAL A 110 -2.48 -16.21 -5.67
C VAL A 110 -3.27 -16.58 -4.44
N VAL A 111 -3.49 -15.61 -3.57
CA VAL A 111 -4.26 -15.79 -2.33
C VAL A 111 -5.34 -14.71 -2.25
N SER A 112 -6.58 -15.14 -2.10
CA SER A 112 -7.71 -14.25 -1.84
C SER A 112 -7.60 -13.63 -0.44
N LEU A 113 -7.87 -12.34 -0.35
CA LEU A 113 -7.89 -11.52 0.87
C LEU A 113 -9.33 -11.10 1.17
N ARG A 114 -9.89 -11.60 2.25
CA ARG A 114 -11.20 -11.18 2.74
C ARG A 114 -11.04 -10.45 4.08
N PRO A 115 -11.27 -9.14 4.13
CA PRO A 115 -11.18 -8.39 5.39
C PRO A 115 -12.17 -8.89 6.43
N LEU A 116 -11.73 -9.04 7.68
CA LEU A 116 -12.57 -9.43 8.81
C LEU A 116 -13.49 -8.29 9.28
N ARG A 117 -13.23 -7.06 8.84
CA ARG A 117 -14.03 -5.87 9.16
C ARG A 117 -14.07 -4.88 7.98
N LYS A 118 -15.07 -4.02 7.98
CA LYS A 118 -15.19 -2.90 7.03
C LYS A 118 -14.31 -1.73 7.48
N ASP A 119 -13.14 -1.58 6.87
CA ASP A 119 -12.18 -0.53 7.15
C ASP A 119 -11.68 0.12 5.85
N ARG A 120 -11.35 1.41 5.90
CA ARG A 120 -10.85 2.18 4.75
C ARG A 120 -9.43 1.81 4.34
N SER A 121 -8.68 1.19 5.24
CA SER A 121 -7.29 0.77 5.03
C SER A 121 -7.16 -0.67 4.59
N LEU A 122 -8.24 -1.46 4.64
CA LEU A 122 -8.25 -2.87 4.25
C LEU A 122 -8.73 -3.06 2.81
N ILE A 123 -8.16 -4.04 2.13
CA ILE A 123 -8.44 -4.36 0.73
C ILE A 123 -9.14 -5.72 0.64
N ASN A 124 -10.31 -5.77 0.04
CA ASN A 124 -10.97 -7.01 -0.35
C ASN A 124 -10.54 -7.35 -1.78
N GLY A 125 -9.76 -8.41 -1.95
CA GLY A 125 -9.16 -8.74 -3.24
C GLY A 125 -8.21 -9.91 -3.18
N ARG A 126 -7.02 -9.76 -3.77
CA ARG A 126 -6.00 -10.80 -3.89
C ARG A 126 -4.62 -10.25 -3.56
N MET A 127 -3.77 -11.10 -3.02
CA MET A 127 -2.34 -10.88 -2.94
C MET A 127 -1.60 -11.91 -3.78
N PHE A 128 -0.44 -11.52 -4.27
CA PHE A 128 0.43 -12.30 -5.13
C PHE A 128 1.78 -12.45 -4.44
N LEU A 129 2.20 -13.70 -4.27
CA LEU A 129 3.44 -14.05 -3.56
C LEU A 129 4.39 -14.79 -4.48
N THR A 130 5.69 -14.60 -4.31
CA THR A 130 6.67 -15.49 -4.92
C THR A 130 6.55 -16.88 -4.30
N ILE A 131 6.63 -17.95 -5.11
CA ILE A 131 6.50 -19.33 -4.63
C ILE A 131 7.69 -19.71 -3.73
N LEU A 132 8.91 -19.30 -4.11
CA LEU A 132 10.13 -19.72 -3.42
C LEU A 132 10.27 -19.14 -2.01
N ASN A 133 9.90 -17.88 -1.84
CA ASN A 133 10.18 -17.15 -0.60
C ASN A 133 8.92 -16.61 0.10
N GLY A 134 7.74 -16.73 -0.51
CA GLY A 134 6.52 -16.08 0.01
C GLY A 134 6.64 -14.56 0.06
N ASP A 135 7.43 -13.92 -0.83
CA ASP A 135 7.54 -12.47 -0.87
C ASP A 135 6.30 -11.86 -1.47
N LEU A 136 5.79 -10.83 -0.81
CA LEU A 136 4.68 -10.07 -1.34
C LEU A 136 5.15 -9.25 -2.55
N VAL A 137 4.51 -9.48 -3.71
CA VAL A 137 4.77 -8.78 -4.98
C VAL A 137 3.71 -7.73 -5.25
N ARG A 138 2.44 -8.09 -5.03
CA ARG A 138 1.32 -7.23 -5.36
C ARG A 138 0.10 -7.54 -4.50
N VAL A 139 -0.67 -6.51 -4.19
CA VAL A 139 -2.03 -6.61 -3.65
C VAL A 139 -2.95 -5.83 -4.56
N GLU A 140 -4.03 -6.44 -4.99
CA GLU A 140 -5.04 -5.80 -5.83
C GLU A 140 -6.45 -6.10 -5.33
N GLY A 141 -7.35 -5.16 -5.49
CA GLY A 141 -8.75 -5.35 -5.08
C GLY A 141 -9.48 -4.03 -4.88
N ARG A 142 -10.39 -4.03 -3.93
CA ARG A 142 -11.21 -2.86 -3.59
C ARG A 142 -11.05 -2.54 -2.12
N LEU A 143 -11.13 -1.26 -1.77
CA LEU A 143 -11.21 -0.89 -0.37
C LEU A 143 -12.45 -1.53 0.27
N ALA A 144 -12.27 -2.13 1.47
CA ALA A 144 -13.35 -2.77 2.22
C ALA A 144 -14.43 -1.77 2.68
N LYS A 145 -14.05 -0.48 2.76
CA LYS A 145 -14.93 0.66 3.02
C LYS A 145 -14.48 1.85 2.19
N ASN A 146 -15.41 2.48 1.48
CA ASN A 146 -15.08 3.69 0.72
C ASN A 146 -14.64 4.84 1.64
N PRO A 147 -13.61 5.62 1.27
CA PRO A 147 -13.10 6.70 2.10
C PRO A 147 -14.06 7.88 2.22
N SER A 148 -14.99 8.07 1.26
CA SER A 148 -16.02 9.10 1.32
C SER A 148 -17.34 8.63 0.74
N PHE A 149 -18.43 9.32 1.11
CA PHE A 149 -19.79 9.06 0.57
C PHE A 149 -19.86 9.26 -0.96
N TRP A 150 -19.06 10.17 -1.50
CA TRP A 150 -19.05 10.51 -2.92
C TRP A 150 -18.36 9.47 -3.81
N LEU A 151 -17.54 8.59 -3.22
CA LEU A 151 -16.86 7.50 -3.92
C LEU A 151 -17.73 6.24 -3.88
N ALA A 152 -18.15 5.78 -5.06
CA ALA A 152 -18.95 4.56 -5.19
C ALA A 152 -18.09 3.29 -5.06
N ARG A 153 -16.87 3.35 -5.58
CA ARG A 153 -15.93 2.21 -5.60
C ARG A 153 -14.51 2.74 -5.74
N VAL A 154 -13.58 2.17 -5.02
CA VAL A 154 -12.13 2.43 -5.17
C VAL A 154 -11.42 1.11 -5.37
N ASN A 155 -10.84 0.93 -6.55
CA ASN A 155 -9.90 -0.16 -6.84
C ASN A 155 -8.53 0.28 -6.39
N VAL A 156 -7.74 -0.67 -5.90
CA VAL A 156 -6.38 -0.44 -5.38
C VAL A 156 -5.46 -1.48 -5.97
N VAL A 157 -4.30 -1.04 -6.42
CA VAL A 157 -3.14 -1.89 -6.73
C VAL A 157 -1.96 -1.35 -5.95
N ARG A 158 -1.34 -2.19 -5.12
CA ARG A 158 -0.13 -1.88 -4.39
C ARG A 158 0.95 -2.87 -4.76
N SER A 159 2.09 -2.39 -5.24
CA SER A 159 3.22 -3.23 -5.65
C SER A 159 4.37 -3.13 -4.64
N TYR A 160 5.11 -4.23 -4.53
CA TYR A 160 6.20 -4.39 -3.60
C TYR A 160 7.42 -4.98 -4.30
N GLN A 161 8.60 -4.70 -3.79
CA GLN A 161 9.86 -5.28 -4.23
C GLN A 161 10.74 -5.63 -3.05
N ARG A 162 11.59 -6.64 -3.22
CA ARG A 162 12.68 -6.92 -2.28
C ARG A 162 13.82 -5.95 -2.55
N ILE A 163 14.10 -5.06 -1.59
CA ILE A 163 15.16 -4.05 -1.65
C ILE A 163 16.01 -4.25 -0.38
N GLU A 164 17.32 -4.47 -0.55
CA GLU A 164 18.27 -4.73 0.56
C GLU A 164 17.73 -5.77 1.58
N GLY A 165 17.11 -6.84 1.06
CA GLY A 165 16.54 -7.93 1.87
C GLY A 165 15.18 -7.67 2.51
N ALA A 166 14.65 -6.46 2.44
CA ALA A 166 13.32 -6.08 2.93
C ALA A 166 12.27 -6.05 1.81
N ILE A 167 11.04 -6.45 2.10
CA ILE A 167 9.92 -6.27 1.16
C ILE A 167 9.33 -4.89 1.39
N MET A 168 9.53 -4.01 0.42
CA MET A 168 9.16 -2.60 0.50
C MET A 168 8.09 -2.24 -0.55
N PRO A 169 7.09 -1.40 -0.21
CA PRO A 169 6.14 -0.88 -1.20
C PRO A 169 6.87 0.03 -2.21
N VAL A 170 6.61 -0.15 -3.50
CA VAL A 170 7.21 0.66 -4.56
C VAL A 170 6.19 1.49 -5.31
N SER A 171 4.92 1.06 -5.35
CA SER A 171 3.83 1.86 -5.88
C SER A 171 2.49 1.58 -5.19
N LEU A 172 1.65 2.59 -5.22
CA LEU A 172 0.23 2.52 -4.90
C LEU A 172 -0.53 3.23 -6.01
N GLU A 173 -1.49 2.55 -6.60
CA GLU A 173 -2.39 3.11 -7.60
C GLU A 173 -3.83 2.87 -7.16
N THR A 174 -4.67 3.88 -7.31
CA THR A 174 -6.10 3.75 -7.06
C THR A 174 -6.92 4.40 -8.16
N ASP A 175 -7.99 3.73 -8.55
CA ASP A 175 -9.01 4.25 -9.44
C ASP A 175 -10.36 4.21 -8.76
N GLY A 176 -11.02 5.36 -8.69
CA GLY A 176 -12.31 5.52 -8.06
C GLY A 176 -13.38 6.03 -9.02
N ARG A 177 -14.61 5.58 -8.82
CA ARG A 177 -15.80 6.17 -9.48
C ARG A 177 -16.50 7.12 -8.51
N LEU A 178 -16.78 8.34 -8.99
CA LEU A 178 -17.60 9.31 -8.27
C LEU A 178 -19.09 8.99 -8.50
N ARG A 179 -19.92 9.15 -7.47
CA ARG A 179 -21.37 8.78 -7.55
C ARG A 179 -22.16 9.65 -8.52
N LEU A 180 -21.80 10.91 -8.67
CA LEU A 180 -22.58 11.84 -9.49
C LEU A 180 -22.04 11.94 -10.91
N LEU A 181 -20.73 12.05 -11.12
CA LEU A 181 -20.10 12.05 -12.46
C LEU A 181 -18.56 12.02 -12.33
N GLY A 182 -17.93 11.22 -13.18
CA GLY A 182 -16.48 11.22 -13.35
C GLY A 182 -15.74 10.13 -12.61
N SER A 183 -14.43 10.18 -12.75
CA SER A 183 -13.48 9.27 -12.12
C SER A 183 -12.51 10.05 -11.25
N SER A 184 -11.89 9.37 -10.32
CA SER A 184 -10.74 9.86 -9.54
C SER A 184 -9.61 8.85 -9.64
N SER A 185 -8.38 9.34 -9.67
CA SER A 185 -7.19 8.48 -9.60
C SER A 185 -6.21 9.03 -8.57
N LEU A 186 -5.42 8.14 -7.99
CA LEU A 186 -4.27 8.47 -7.17
C LEU A 186 -3.15 7.51 -7.52
N ARG A 187 -1.95 8.05 -7.67
CA ARG A 187 -0.72 7.27 -7.85
C ARG A 187 0.32 7.77 -6.88
N MET A 188 1.01 6.84 -6.22
CA MET A 188 2.17 7.12 -5.41
C MET A 188 3.28 6.15 -5.78
N THR A 189 4.49 6.67 -5.97
CA THR A 189 5.69 5.88 -6.22
C THR A 189 6.74 6.20 -5.19
N TYR A 190 7.60 5.22 -4.89
CA TYR A 190 8.64 5.31 -3.89
C TYR A 190 10.00 5.08 -4.54
N ARG A 191 11.00 5.87 -4.14
CA ARG A 191 12.42 5.64 -4.45
C ARG A 191 13.18 5.69 -3.14
N TYR A 192 13.62 4.53 -2.67
CA TYR A 192 14.38 4.39 -1.42
C TYR A 192 15.85 4.70 -1.66
N TRP A 193 16.48 5.43 -0.74
CA TRP A 193 17.93 5.60 -0.71
C TRP A 193 18.56 5.02 0.57
N GLN A 194 17.74 4.68 1.58
CA GLN A 194 18.19 4.03 2.80
C GLN A 194 17.11 3.10 3.34
N ILE A 195 17.51 1.89 3.76
CA ILE A 195 16.65 0.91 4.47
C ILE A 195 17.49 0.30 5.57
N ASP A 196 16.94 0.19 6.82
CA ASP A 196 17.63 -0.31 8.01
C ASP A 196 19.02 0.35 8.19
N GLU A 197 19.11 1.67 8.03
CA GLU A 197 20.35 2.46 8.10
C GLU A 197 21.40 2.12 7.03
N ARG A 198 21.09 1.25 6.07
CA ARG A 198 21.97 0.87 4.95
C ARG A 198 21.59 1.64 3.69
N PRO A 199 22.56 2.18 2.94
CA PRO A 199 22.29 2.81 1.67
C PRO A 199 21.78 1.77 0.67
N VAL A 200 20.74 2.13 -0.09
CA VAL A 200 20.25 1.30 -1.20
C VAL A 200 21.19 1.46 -2.37
N ARG A 201 21.74 0.37 -2.87
CA ARG A 201 22.55 0.35 -4.10
C ARG A 201 21.62 0.50 -5.31
N GLN A 202 21.91 1.52 -6.10
CA GLN A 202 21.20 1.78 -7.37
C GLN A 202 21.73 0.89 -8.48
#